data_30182db8635b72b4453d1f67e3b51513
#
_entry.id   30182db8635b72b4453d1f67e3b51513
#
_cell.length_a   1.000
_cell.length_b   1.000
_cell.length_c   1.000
_cell.angle_alpha   90.00
_cell.angle_beta   90.00
_cell.angle_gamma   90.00
#
_symmetry.space_group_name_H-M   'P 1'
#
loop_
_entity.id
_entity.type
_entity.pdbx_description
1 polymer ?
#
loop_
_entity_poly.entity_id
_entity_poly.type
_entity_poly.pdbx_seq_one_letter_code
_entity_poly.pdbx_strand_id
1 'polypeptide(L)'
;MTRFDLEIRPATPTDAAAIARLYRRAYRSAADLGYPSRMTEIDAETVADWLERDATTLVALESTTSASVTNDDAGNDAGDDAFVGTVRLLEEREEPYLERLAVHPERQGDGVATTLVDRIETIARERGYDCIQLTTFDEHPFLIEWYRSRGYEPIEHHETDDREYDFVTMEKPLSATTPEP
;
A
#
# COMPACT_ATOMS: atom_id res chain seq x y z
N MET A 1 2.61 16.01 -20.51
CA MET A 1 2.68 15.21 -19.28
C MET A 1 1.38 15.43 -18.52
N THR A 2 0.53 14.46 -18.53
CA THR A 2 -0.70 14.51 -17.73
C THR A 2 -0.28 14.30 -16.28
N ARG A 3 -0.35 15.35 -15.50
CA ARG A 3 -0.10 15.30 -14.07
C ARG A 3 -1.33 14.65 -13.47
N PHE A 4 -1.22 13.38 -13.09
CA PHE A 4 -2.25 12.73 -12.31
C PHE A 4 -2.36 13.46 -10.97
N ASP A 5 -3.52 14.00 -10.70
CA ASP A 5 -3.79 14.60 -9.41
C ASP A 5 -4.27 13.49 -8.48
N LEU A 6 -3.39 13.06 -7.56
CA LEU A 6 -3.69 12.03 -6.58
C LEU A 6 -4.19 12.68 -5.30
N GLU A 7 -5.36 12.29 -4.88
CA GLU A 7 -5.86 12.57 -3.54
C GLU A 7 -5.50 11.43 -2.61
N ILE A 8 -4.75 11.72 -1.54
CA ILE A 8 -4.42 10.77 -0.49
C ILE A 8 -5.22 11.13 0.76
N ARG A 9 -5.99 10.20 1.26
CA ARG A 9 -6.78 10.38 2.48
C ARG A 9 -6.84 9.11 3.33
N PRO A 10 -7.16 9.22 4.63
CA PRO A 10 -7.49 8.04 5.42
C PRO A 10 -8.69 7.29 4.85
N ALA A 11 -8.63 5.96 4.90
CA ALA A 11 -9.75 5.11 4.53
C ALA A 11 -10.83 5.15 5.60
N THR A 12 -12.06 4.95 5.16
CA THR A 12 -13.24 4.79 6.03
C THR A 12 -13.86 3.41 5.83
N PRO A 13 -14.67 2.87 6.74
CA PRO A 13 -15.34 1.59 6.57
C PRO A 13 -16.15 1.46 5.26
N THR A 14 -16.65 2.57 4.74
CA THR A 14 -17.37 2.61 3.45
C THR A 14 -16.48 2.32 2.24
N ASP A 15 -15.16 2.45 2.38
CA ASP A 15 -14.19 2.16 1.32
C ASP A 15 -13.83 0.68 1.22
N ALA A 16 -14.29 -0.15 2.15
CA ALA A 16 -13.89 -1.56 2.27
C ALA A 16 -14.06 -2.37 0.98
N ALA A 17 -15.17 -2.19 0.28
CA ALA A 17 -15.44 -2.91 -0.96
C ALA A 17 -14.48 -2.50 -2.09
N ALA A 18 -14.20 -1.21 -2.23
CA ALA A 18 -13.26 -0.67 -3.21
C ALA A 18 -11.83 -1.13 -2.92
N ILE A 19 -11.42 -1.08 -1.66
CA ILE A 19 -10.10 -1.54 -1.21
C ILE A 19 -9.95 -3.06 -1.46
N ALA A 20 -10.96 -3.87 -1.15
CA ALA A 20 -10.92 -5.30 -1.42
C ALA A 20 -10.76 -5.62 -2.91
N ARG A 21 -11.45 -4.89 -3.79
CA ARG A 21 -11.27 -5.01 -5.24
C ARG A 21 -9.86 -4.63 -5.68
N LEU A 22 -9.34 -3.53 -5.15
CA LEU A 22 -7.97 -3.07 -5.43
C LEU A 22 -6.93 -4.12 -5.03
N TYR A 23 -7.05 -4.71 -3.83
CA TYR A 23 -6.17 -5.79 -3.38
C TYR A 23 -6.22 -6.99 -4.33
N ARG A 24 -7.41 -7.47 -4.67
CA ARG A 24 -7.56 -8.60 -5.58
C ARG A 24 -6.90 -8.36 -6.94
N ARG A 25 -7.04 -7.15 -7.49
CA ARG A 25 -6.41 -6.78 -8.78
C ARG A 25 -4.89 -6.69 -8.66
N ALA A 26 -4.38 -6.00 -7.65
CA ALA A 26 -2.95 -5.80 -7.46
C ALA A 26 -2.20 -7.10 -7.14
N TYR A 27 -2.74 -7.92 -6.24
CA TYR A 27 -2.09 -9.17 -5.85
C TYR A 27 -2.22 -10.30 -6.89
N ARG A 28 -3.18 -10.20 -7.81
CA ARG A 28 -3.24 -11.10 -8.95
C ARG A 28 -2.02 -10.96 -9.86
N SER A 29 -1.56 -9.74 -10.08
CA SER A 29 -0.32 -9.50 -10.83
C SER A 29 0.91 -10.12 -10.15
N ALA A 30 0.98 -10.09 -8.82
CA ALA A 30 2.05 -10.77 -8.07
C ALA A 30 1.94 -12.29 -8.16
N ALA A 31 0.72 -12.84 -8.11
CA ALA A 31 0.47 -14.26 -8.26
C ALA A 31 0.91 -14.77 -9.65
N ASP A 32 0.69 -14.00 -10.71
CA ASP A 32 1.14 -14.30 -12.07
C ASP A 32 2.68 -14.35 -12.20
N LEU A 33 3.39 -13.67 -11.28
CA LEU A 33 4.85 -13.71 -11.17
C LEU A 33 5.38 -14.85 -10.26
N GLY A 34 4.49 -15.68 -9.71
CA GLY A 34 4.86 -16.80 -8.82
C GLY A 34 4.77 -16.50 -7.32
N TYR A 35 4.13 -15.40 -6.94
CA TYR A 35 3.94 -14.99 -5.53
C TYR A 35 2.46 -14.99 -5.14
N PRO A 36 1.80 -16.17 -5.08
CA PRO A 36 0.38 -16.25 -4.73
C PRO A 36 0.14 -15.76 -3.29
N SER A 37 -0.93 -15.01 -3.13
CA SER A 37 -1.33 -14.46 -1.84
C SER A 37 -2.83 -14.64 -1.60
N ARG A 38 -3.22 -14.81 -0.34
CA ARG A 38 -4.64 -14.82 0.06
C ARG A 38 -5.37 -13.51 -0.26
N MET A 39 -4.61 -12.45 -0.53
CA MET A 39 -5.15 -11.15 -0.92
C MET A 39 -5.88 -11.19 -2.27
N THR A 40 -5.63 -12.21 -3.09
CA THR A 40 -6.37 -12.43 -4.35
C THR A 40 -7.84 -12.82 -4.15
N GLU A 41 -8.21 -13.25 -2.95
CA GLU A 41 -9.55 -13.72 -2.59
C GLU A 41 -10.18 -12.93 -1.44
N ILE A 42 -9.53 -11.83 -1.01
CA ILE A 42 -10.01 -11.03 0.11
C ILE A 42 -11.39 -10.44 -0.18
N ASP A 43 -12.26 -10.49 0.83
CA ASP A 43 -13.60 -9.92 0.77
C ASP A 43 -13.69 -8.54 1.47
N ALA A 44 -14.78 -7.85 1.21
CA ALA A 44 -15.04 -6.53 1.77
C ALA A 44 -15.29 -6.56 3.28
N GLU A 45 -15.86 -7.64 3.82
CA GLU A 45 -16.12 -7.80 5.25
C GLU A 45 -14.80 -7.86 6.03
N THR A 46 -13.85 -8.65 5.56
CA THR A 46 -12.50 -8.72 6.14
C THR A 46 -11.80 -7.36 6.12
N VAL A 47 -11.91 -6.62 5.01
CA VAL A 47 -11.33 -5.27 4.93
C VAL A 47 -12.04 -4.30 5.87
N ALA A 48 -13.35 -4.36 5.98
CA ALA A 48 -14.11 -3.52 6.92
C ALA A 48 -13.68 -3.76 8.36
N ASP A 49 -13.52 -5.02 8.78
CA ASP A 49 -13.00 -5.38 10.10
C ASP A 49 -11.60 -4.79 10.37
N TRP A 50 -10.74 -4.73 9.34
CA TRP A 50 -9.43 -4.11 9.49
C TRP A 50 -9.50 -2.60 9.64
N LEU A 51 -10.43 -1.96 8.96
CA LEU A 51 -10.59 -0.51 9.03
C LEU A 51 -11.18 -0.04 10.36
N GLU A 52 -11.85 -0.92 11.09
CA GLU A 52 -12.36 -0.66 12.44
C GLU A 52 -11.30 -0.80 13.55
N ARG A 53 -10.15 -1.42 13.24
CA ARG A 53 -9.05 -1.60 14.21
C ARG A 53 -8.11 -0.40 14.21
N ASP A 54 -7.34 -0.25 15.28
CA ASP A 54 -6.35 0.81 15.49
C ASP A 54 -5.15 0.73 14.53
N ALA A 55 -5.42 0.89 13.24
CA ALA A 55 -4.40 0.98 12.22
C ALA A 55 -4.73 2.10 11.25
N THR A 56 -3.71 2.84 10.83
CA THR A 56 -3.88 3.86 9.81
C THR A 56 -3.86 3.24 8.43
N THR A 57 -4.98 3.30 7.72
CA THR A 57 -5.06 2.90 6.32
C THR A 57 -5.25 4.13 5.46
N LEU A 58 -4.40 4.29 4.46
CA LEU A 58 -4.52 5.35 3.46
C LEU A 58 -5.00 4.79 2.13
N VAL A 59 -5.78 5.59 1.43
CA VAL A 59 -6.18 5.34 0.04
C VAL A 59 -5.71 6.47 -0.85
N ALA A 60 -5.30 6.11 -2.05
CA ALA A 60 -5.00 7.03 -3.13
C ALA A 60 -6.11 6.96 -4.17
N LEU A 61 -6.70 8.11 -4.47
CA LEU A 61 -7.73 8.25 -5.48
C LEU A 61 -7.21 9.10 -6.63
N GLU A 62 -7.57 8.71 -7.84
CA GLU A 62 -7.36 9.55 -9.01
C GLU A 62 -8.46 10.61 -9.07
N SER A 63 -8.07 11.88 -9.01
CA SER A 63 -9.00 12.99 -9.25
C SER A 63 -9.37 13.01 -10.72
N THR A 64 -10.52 12.44 -11.07
CA THR A 64 -11.09 12.63 -12.39
C THR A 64 -11.61 14.06 -12.50
N THR A 65 -10.81 14.95 -13.09
CA THR A 65 -11.33 16.20 -13.62
C THR A 65 -12.12 15.86 -14.88
N SER A 66 -13.27 15.22 -14.71
CA SER A 66 -14.18 14.98 -15.81
C SER A 66 -15.28 16.03 -15.82
N ALA A 67 -15.12 16.99 -16.70
CA ALA A 67 -16.24 17.72 -17.24
C ALA A 67 -17.00 16.79 -18.18
N SER A 68 -18.01 16.11 -17.70
CA SER A 68 -19.18 15.62 -18.44
C SER A 68 -20.05 14.78 -17.52
N VAL A 69 -20.91 15.44 -16.80
CA VAL A 69 -22.08 14.79 -16.22
C VAL A 69 -23.11 14.59 -17.35
N THR A 70 -23.19 13.41 -17.90
CA THR A 70 -24.43 12.96 -18.51
C THR A 70 -25.06 12.00 -17.53
N ASN A 71 -26.13 12.47 -16.90
CA ASN A 71 -27.04 11.64 -16.16
C ASN A 71 -27.61 10.60 -17.11
N ASP A 72 -27.31 9.34 -16.88
CA ASP A 72 -28.29 8.26 -17.06
C ASP A 72 -27.81 7.01 -16.33
N ASP A 73 -28.58 6.68 -15.31
CA ASP A 73 -28.96 5.36 -14.81
C ASP A 73 -27.91 4.23 -14.75
N ALA A 74 -27.82 3.70 -13.57
CA ALA A 74 -27.28 2.40 -13.20
C ALA A 74 -25.84 2.35 -12.65
N GLY A 75 -25.77 2.07 -11.38
CA GLY A 75 -24.68 1.27 -10.80
C GLY A 75 -23.52 2.08 -10.29
N ASN A 76 -23.40 2.07 -9.01
CA ASN A 76 -22.34 2.54 -8.12
C ASN A 76 -20.89 2.09 -8.47
N ASP A 77 -20.60 1.91 -9.76
CA ASP A 77 -19.32 1.33 -10.24
C ASP A 77 -18.29 2.41 -10.63
N ALA A 78 -18.72 3.63 -10.89
CA ALA A 78 -17.82 4.71 -11.28
C ALA A 78 -17.01 5.31 -10.12
N GLY A 79 -17.41 5.08 -8.87
CA GLY A 79 -16.67 5.52 -7.68
C GLY A 79 -15.50 4.61 -7.31
N ASP A 80 -15.56 3.35 -7.73
CA ASP A 80 -14.58 2.34 -7.33
C ASP A 80 -13.30 2.33 -8.19
N ASP A 81 -13.42 2.71 -9.45
CA ASP A 81 -12.27 2.82 -10.37
C ASP A 81 -11.37 4.02 -10.05
N ALA A 82 -11.83 4.93 -9.19
CA ALA A 82 -11.01 6.02 -8.68
C ALA A 82 -9.94 5.57 -7.67
N PHE A 83 -10.10 4.40 -7.03
CA PHE A 83 -9.13 3.86 -6.08
C PHE A 83 -7.95 3.25 -6.81
N VAL A 84 -6.81 3.92 -6.77
CA VAL A 84 -5.60 3.53 -7.50
C VAL A 84 -4.50 2.99 -6.59
N GLY A 85 -4.60 3.17 -5.29
CA GLY A 85 -3.63 2.63 -4.34
C GLY A 85 -4.12 2.62 -2.89
N THR A 86 -3.48 1.80 -2.07
CA THR A 86 -3.71 1.73 -0.62
C THR A 86 -2.46 1.23 0.09
N VAL A 87 -2.34 1.59 1.36
CA VAL A 87 -1.26 1.16 2.27
C VAL A 87 -1.74 1.22 3.70
N ARG A 88 -1.21 0.36 4.57
CA ARG A 88 -1.51 0.38 6.00
C ARG A 88 -0.25 0.60 6.83
N LEU A 89 -0.43 1.30 7.95
CA LEU A 89 0.55 1.42 9.04
C LEU A 89 -0.02 0.70 10.26
N LEU A 90 0.62 -0.37 10.67
CA LEU A 90 0.34 -1.05 11.94
C LEU A 90 1.24 -0.51 13.04
N GLU A 91 0.63 -0.25 14.21
CA GLU A 91 1.34 0.27 15.38
C GLU A 91 1.19 -0.65 16.61
N GLU A 92 0.67 -1.86 16.40
CA GLU A 92 0.48 -2.87 17.46
C GLU A 92 1.78 -3.56 17.88
N ARG A 93 2.88 -3.30 17.16
CA ARG A 93 4.20 -3.86 17.41
C ARG A 93 5.09 -2.81 18.09
N GLU A 94 6.23 -3.24 18.59
CA GLU A 94 7.25 -2.36 19.16
C GLU A 94 7.71 -1.30 18.15
N GLU A 95 7.87 -1.71 16.88
CA GLU A 95 8.18 -0.83 15.76
C GLU A 95 6.98 -0.72 14.80
N PRO A 96 6.72 0.47 14.25
CA PRO A 96 5.65 0.66 13.28
C PRO A 96 5.92 -0.13 12.01
N TYR A 97 4.88 -0.69 11.45
CA TYR A 97 4.99 -1.64 10.36
C TYR A 97 4.13 -1.24 9.17
N LEU A 98 4.78 -1.02 8.03
CA LEU A 98 4.11 -0.79 6.77
C LEU A 98 3.67 -2.13 6.18
N GLU A 99 2.38 -2.26 5.91
CA GLU A 99 1.84 -3.47 5.31
C GLU A 99 0.86 -3.18 4.18
N ARG A 100 0.64 -4.20 3.37
CA ARG A 100 -0.43 -4.24 2.37
C ARG A 100 -0.43 -3.04 1.42
N LEU A 101 0.75 -2.61 1.00
CA LEU A 101 0.89 -1.69 -0.11
C LEU A 101 0.36 -2.35 -1.39
N ALA A 102 -0.61 -1.73 -2.02
CA ALA A 102 -1.17 -2.19 -3.28
C ALA A 102 -1.43 -1.01 -4.21
N VAL A 103 -1.12 -1.20 -5.49
CA VAL A 103 -1.34 -0.21 -6.55
C VAL A 103 -2.08 -0.89 -7.69
N HIS A 104 -3.09 -0.21 -8.23
CA HIS A 104 -3.83 -0.69 -9.40
C HIS A 104 -2.85 -1.02 -10.54
N PRO A 105 -2.96 -2.18 -11.19
CA PRO A 105 -1.99 -2.61 -12.21
C PRO A 105 -1.76 -1.59 -13.32
N GLU A 106 -2.81 -0.88 -13.75
CA GLU A 106 -2.71 0.14 -14.79
C GLU A 106 -2.08 1.47 -14.32
N ARG A 107 -1.83 1.62 -13.03
CA ARG A 107 -1.19 2.79 -12.41
C ARG A 107 0.17 2.49 -11.80
N GLN A 108 0.68 1.29 -11.99
CA GLN A 108 2.04 0.97 -11.61
C GLN A 108 3.03 1.76 -12.49
N GLY A 109 4.04 2.34 -11.85
CA GLY A 109 5.00 3.20 -12.52
C GLY A 109 4.62 4.69 -12.55
N ASP A 110 3.41 5.07 -12.14
CA ASP A 110 2.91 6.45 -12.09
C ASP A 110 3.24 7.18 -10.77
N GLY A 111 3.99 6.54 -9.87
CA GLY A 111 4.41 7.14 -8.59
C GLY A 111 3.40 7.00 -7.46
N VAL A 112 2.31 6.26 -7.63
CA VAL A 112 1.28 6.04 -6.58
C VAL A 112 1.88 5.39 -5.34
N ALA A 113 2.65 4.31 -5.49
CA ALA A 113 3.31 3.63 -4.38
C ALA A 113 4.28 4.57 -3.65
N THR A 114 5.07 5.34 -4.37
CA THR A 114 6.00 6.32 -3.82
C THR A 114 5.27 7.35 -2.95
N THR A 115 4.18 7.91 -3.45
CA THR A 115 3.40 8.93 -2.73
C THR A 115 2.77 8.35 -1.47
N LEU A 116 2.23 7.13 -1.53
CA LEU A 116 1.64 6.44 -0.38
C LEU A 116 2.67 6.13 0.71
N VAL A 117 3.83 5.59 0.33
CA VAL A 117 4.90 5.25 1.27
C VAL A 117 5.48 6.51 1.91
N ASP A 118 5.74 7.58 1.14
CA ASP A 118 6.20 8.86 1.67
C ASP A 118 5.21 9.42 2.71
N ARG A 119 3.91 9.28 2.47
CA ARG A 119 2.89 9.73 3.42
C ARG A 119 2.86 8.90 4.68
N ILE A 120 2.96 7.58 4.59
CA ILE A 120 3.04 6.68 5.76
C ILE A 120 4.30 6.96 6.59
N GLU A 121 5.44 7.13 5.95
CA GLU A 121 6.70 7.48 6.64
C GLU A 121 6.60 8.83 7.34
N THR A 122 5.93 9.80 6.74
CA THR A 122 5.68 11.11 7.35
C THR A 122 4.80 10.96 8.60
N ILE A 123 3.72 10.19 8.53
CA ILE A 123 2.84 9.92 9.68
C ILE A 123 3.62 9.24 10.80
N ALA A 124 4.45 8.24 10.48
CA ALA A 124 5.27 7.56 11.48
C ALA A 124 6.25 8.53 12.17
N ARG A 125 6.91 9.42 11.41
CA ARG A 125 7.78 10.48 12.00
C ARG A 125 7.01 11.45 12.89
N GLU A 126 5.83 11.91 12.45
CA GLU A 126 4.97 12.84 13.21
C GLU A 126 4.50 12.21 14.53
N ARG A 127 4.39 10.88 14.59
CA ARG A 127 4.06 10.10 15.79
C ARG A 127 5.27 9.80 16.68
N GLY A 128 6.47 10.17 16.26
CA GLY A 128 7.71 10.06 17.04
C GLY A 128 8.43 8.73 16.90
N TYR A 129 8.15 7.94 15.87
CA TYR A 129 8.88 6.71 15.60
C TYR A 129 10.24 6.99 14.94
N ASP A 130 11.25 6.27 15.36
CA ASP A 130 12.62 6.39 14.88
C ASP A 130 12.91 5.54 13.65
N CYS A 131 12.11 4.51 13.41
CA CYS A 131 12.21 3.65 12.24
C CYS A 131 10.84 3.14 11.80
N ILE A 132 10.80 2.49 10.65
CA ILE A 132 9.64 1.79 10.12
C ILE A 132 10.10 0.49 9.46
N GLN A 133 9.33 -0.58 9.68
CA GLN A 133 9.61 -1.89 9.12
C GLN A 133 8.56 -2.31 8.09
N LEU A 134 8.92 -3.24 7.25
CA LEU A 134 8.02 -3.95 6.34
C LEU A 134 8.57 -5.36 6.06
N THR A 135 7.70 -6.24 5.58
CA THR A 135 8.13 -7.55 5.04
C THR A 135 7.65 -7.66 3.60
N THR A 136 8.54 -8.10 2.74
CA THR A 136 8.26 -8.32 1.33
C THR A 136 8.80 -9.68 0.88
N PHE A 137 8.48 -10.05 -0.35
CA PHE A 137 9.00 -11.29 -0.94
C PHE A 137 10.51 -11.20 -1.14
N ASP A 138 11.24 -12.17 -0.60
CA ASP A 138 12.64 -12.36 -0.97
C ASP A 138 12.72 -12.74 -2.46
N GLU A 139 13.76 -12.47 -3.13
CA GLU A 139 13.94 -12.76 -4.57
C GLU A 139 12.92 -12.11 -5.55
N HIS A 140 12.00 -11.27 -5.08
CA HIS A 140 11.14 -10.54 -6.02
C HIS A 140 11.99 -9.60 -6.88
N PRO A 141 11.89 -9.67 -8.23
CA PRO A 141 12.84 -9.01 -9.13
C PRO A 141 12.84 -7.47 -9.03
N PHE A 142 11.83 -6.90 -8.41
CA PHE A 142 11.67 -5.44 -8.36
C PHE A 142 11.57 -4.88 -6.93
N LEU A 143 10.84 -5.57 -6.02
CA LEU A 143 10.47 -4.96 -4.73
C LEU A 143 11.66 -4.69 -3.81
N ILE A 144 12.60 -5.61 -3.69
CA ILE A 144 13.78 -5.46 -2.83
C ILE A 144 14.60 -4.24 -3.23
N GLU A 145 14.90 -4.09 -4.52
CA GLU A 145 15.68 -2.96 -5.02
C GLU A 145 14.91 -1.64 -4.90
N TRP A 146 13.61 -1.69 -5.11
CA TRP A 146 12.75 -0.51 -4.96
C TRP A 146 12.75 -0.01 -3.51
N TYR A 147 12.60 -0.90 -2.53
CA TYR A 147 12.68 -0.53 -1.12
C TYR A 147 14.08 -0.07 -0.71
N ARG A 148 15.14 -0.74 -1.20
CA ARG A 148 16.52 -0.29 -0.97
C ARG A 148 16.77 1.13 -1.49
N SER A 149 16.28 1.44 -2.67
CA SER A 149 16.39 2.79 -3.24
C SER A 149 15.71 3.86 -2.40
N ARG A 150 14.80 3.46 -1.52
CA ARG A 150 14.07 4.31 -0.58
C ARG A 150 14.70 4.36 0.82
N GLY A 151 15.79 3.65 1.04
CA GLY A 151 16.53 3.64 2.30
C GLY A 151 16.17 2.49 3.25
N TYR A 152 15.42 1.50 2.78
CA TYR A 152 15.16 0.27 3.55
C TYR A 152 16.32 -0.70 3.40
N GLU A 153 16.73 -1.31 4.51
CA GLU A 153 17.79 -2.34 4.55
C GLU A 153 17.21 -3.65 5.08
N PRO A 154 17.59 -4.80 4.50
CA PRO A 154 17.19 -6.10 5.03
C PRO A 154 17.75 -6.33 6.43
N ILE A 155 16.88 -6.75 7.35
CA ILE A 155 17.27 -7.05 8.74
C ILE A 155 17.03 -8.51 9.14
N GLU A 156 16.09 -9.19 8.50
CA GLU A 156 15.75 -10.57 8.83
C GLU A 156 15.21 -11.31 7.62
N HIS A 157 15.69 -12.54 7.37
CA HIS A 157 15.17 -13.45 6.36
C HIS A 157 14.28 -14.51 7.02
N HIS A 158 13.15 -14.78 6.39
CA HIS A 158 12.16 -15.76 6.86
C HIS A 158 12.02 -16.88 5.83
N GLU A 159 12.64 -18.01 6.11
CA GLU A 159 12.47 -19.22 5.30
C GLU A 159 11.07 -19.81 5.54
N THR A 160 10.41 -20.21 4.49
CA THR A 160 9.06 -20.80 4.56
C THR A 160 9.07 -22.21 3.99
N ASP A 161 8.73 -23.19 4.83
CA ASP A 161 8.65 -24.60 4.40
C ASP A 161 7.41 -24.89 3.52
N ASP A 162 6.42 -24.01 3.56
CA ASP A 162 5.09 -24.22 2.96
C ASP A 162 4.92 -23.53 1.58
N ARG A 163 5.92 -22.75 1.13
CA ARG A 163 5.80 -21.91 -0.06
C ARG A 163 7.07 -22.00 -0.92
N GLU A 164 6.93 -21.69 -2.18
CA GLU A 164 8.03 -21.63 -3.13
C GLU A 164 8.86 -20.35 -3.05
N TYR A 165 8.57 -19.49 -2.09
CA TYR A 165 9.24 -18.21 -1.89
C TYR A 165 9.35 -17.87 -0.42
N ASP A 166 10.41 -17.18 -0.08
CA ASP A 166 10.70 -16.70 1.27
C ASP A 166 10.33 -15.23 1.41
N PHE A 167 10.44 -14.72 2.63
CA PHE A 167 10.21 -13.32 2.94
C PHE A 167 11.45 -12.68 3.55
N VAL A 168 11.55 -11.37 3.40
CA VAL A 168 12.56 -10.56 4.06
C VAL A 168 11.90 -9.39 4.77
N THR A 169 12.27 -9.19 6.03
CA THR A 169 11.92 -7.97 6.76
C THR A 169 12.97 -6.92 6.51
N MET A 170 12.51 -5.72 6.17
CA MET A 170 13.35 -4.56 5.90
C MET A 170 13.00 -3.43 6.85
N GLU A 171 13.97 -2.61 7.19
CA GLU A 171 13.83 -1.47 8.10
C GLU A 171 14.41 -0.21 7.47
N LYS A 172 13.74 0.91 7.72
CA LYS A 172 14.22 2.24 7.34
C LYS A 172 14.26 3.14 8.57
N PRO A 173 15.41 3.78 8.88
CA PRO A 173 15.45 4.82 9.89
C PRO A 173 14.65 6.04 9.42
N LEU A 174 13.81 6.57 10.31
CA LEU A 174 12.97 7.75 10.11
C LEU A 174 13.55 9.00 10.74
N SER A 175 14.51 8.83 11.65
CA SER A 175 15.16 9.96 12.32
C SER A 175 15.70 10.91 11.28
N ALA A 176 15.24 12.15 11.31
CA ALA A 176 15.89 13.21 10.56
C ALA A 176 17.32 13.32 11.09
N THR A 177 18.30 13.05 10.23
CA THR A 177 19.64 13.55 10.48
C THR A 177 19.49 15.07 10.53
N THR A 178 19.39 15.63 11.72
CA THR A 178 19.55 17.07 11.89
C THR A 178 20.96 17.36 11.40
N PRO A 179 21.15 18.14 10.33
CA PRO A 179 22.47 18.58 10.00
C PRO A 179 22.93 19.41 11.18
N GLU A 180 23.95 18.93 11.88
CA GLU A 180 24.63 19.74 12.88
C GLU A 180 25.13 21.03 12.23
N PRO A 181 24.96 22.17 12.92
CA PRO A 181 25.40 23.47 12.41
C PRO A 181 26.92 23.56 12.26
#